data_0ccb1c38d8d3fe355c3032ae7fb0aac5
#
_entry.id   0ccb1c38d8d3fe355c3032ae7fb0aac5
#
_cell.length_a   1.000
_cell.length_b   1.000
_cell.length_c   1.000
_cell.angle_alpha   90.00
_cell.angle_beta   90.00
_cell.angle_gamma   90.00
#
_symmetry.space_group_name_H-M   'P 1'
#
loop_
_entity.id
_entity.type
_entity.pdbx_description
1 polymer ?
#
loop_
_entity_poly.entity_id
_entity_poly.type
_entity_poly.pdbx_seq_one_letter_code
_entity_poly.pdbx_strand_id
1 'polypeptide(L)'
;MGLGVYLSGAFRTGLVAFACFALQPSAQAQDLKDITVVVPNPSALNNFPLFVALGEGYLKDEGLNVTVEVVNGSASVLQTMVAGQAQIGNPGPGPLLGARARGEDVVFIYNHFPKSVFGLVVKDESEVKEPKDLKGAVIGVGTADGAEVGFTRAIMGEVGLEEGKDYEFLAVGDGGTAVAAFMNNEISAYAAAVSDSAIIQSKGIPLREITPEPALAYFGNGWAVTRAYMTENPKVIEGFGRALVKGVKFGMDPANRAAVLEHAATGNPQEGEDKAFADTLFTAIQERMTPVDKSTPWGFQPPEHWKMWHESLVETGALKAPLDDLNAAYTNDFVKVWNE
;
A
#
# COMPACT_ATOMS: atom_id res chain seq x y z
N MET A 1 -83.60 -67.06 20.67
CA MET A 1 -83.81 -65.64 20.29
C MET A 1 -83.18 -64.79 21.38
N GLY A 2 -82.09 -64.15 21.18
CA GLY A 2 -81.47 -63.32 22.19
C GLY A 2 -80.22 -62.76 21.63
N LEU A 3 -80.27 -61.51 21.26
CA LEU A 3 -79.13 -60.73 20.77
C LEU A 3 -78.20 -60.35 21.93
N GLY A 4 -76.94 -60.64 21.80
CA GLY A 4 -75.90 -60.11 22.65
C GLY A 4 -75.15 -58.97 21.95
N VAL A 5 -75.17 -57.85 22.57
CA VAL A 5 -74.41 -56.64 22.09
C VAL A 5 -73.06 -56.57 22.81
N TYR A 6 -71.97 -56.64 22.09
CA TYR A 6 -70.63 -56.33 22.62
C TYR A 6 -70.22 -54.92 22.27
N LEU A 7 -70.02 -54.09 23.31
CA LEU A 7 -69.43 -52.79 23.23
C LEU A 7 -67.89 -52.92 23.31
N SER A 8 -67.18 -52.58 22.25
CA SER A 8 -65.73 -52.46 22.26
C SER A 8 -65.34 -50.97 22.38
N GLY A 9 -64.75 -50.63 23.52
CA GLY A 9 -64.19 -49.30 23.75
C GLY A 9 -62.81 -49.11 23.03
N ALA A 10 -62.73 -48.15 22.16
CA ALA A 10 -61.48 -47.78 21.54
C ALA A 10 -60.76 -46.65 22.35
N PHE A 11 -59.66 -47.01 22.94
CA PHE A 11 -58.69 -46.01 23.54
C PHE A 11 -58.01 -45.27 22.44
N ARG A 12 -58.25 -43.94 22.32
CA ARG A 12 -57.49 -43.03 21.47
C ARG A 12 -56.35 -42.44 22.28
N THR A 13 -55.11 -42.90 22.04
CA THR A 13 -53.92 -42.35 22.55
C THR A 13 -53.56 -41.12 21.67
N GLY A 14 -53.71 -39.88 22.20
CA GLY A 14 -53.30 -38.64 21.53
C GLY A 14 -51.83 -38.51 21.64
N LEU A 15 -51.14 -38.54 20.50
CA LEU A 15 -49.69 -38.17 20.38
C LEU A 15 -49.62 -36.68 20.32
N VAL A 16 -49.16 -36.03 21.39
CA VAL A 16 -48.82 -34.62 21.41
C VAL A 16 -47.39 -34.45 20.80
N ALA A 17 -47.32 -34.05 19.55
CA ALA A 17 -46.07 -33.69 18.92
C ALA A 17 -45.60 -32.32 19.46
N PHE A 18 -44.57 -32.31 20.30
CA PHE A 18 -43.87 -31.11 20.73
C PHE A 18 -43.00 -30.65 19.57
N ALA A 19 -43.44 -29.64 18.81
CA ALA A 19 -42.63 -28.97 17.81
C ALA A 19 -41.61 -28.08 18.53
N CYS A 20 -40.36 -28.55 18.68
CA CYS A 20 -39.22 -27.71 19.04
C CYS A 20 -38.95 -26.74 17.90
N PHE A 21 -39.48 -25.54 17.98
CA PHE A 21 -38.99 -24.42 17.17
C PHE A 21 -37.56 -24.10 17.63
N ALA A 22 -36.57 -24.61 16.90
CA ALA A 22 -35.19 -24.15 17.01
C ALA A 22 -35.19 -22.70 16.56
N LEU A 23 -35.07 -21.77 17.50
CA LEU A 23 -34.69 -20.38 17.24
C LEU A 23 -33.29 -20.42 16.61
N GLN A 24 -33.22 -20.40 15.28
CA GLN A 24 -31.97 -20.08 14.58
C GLN A 24 -31.66 -18.64 14.93
N PRO A 25 -30.48 -18.35 15.50
CA PRO A 25 -30.06 -16.97 15.63
C PRO A 25 -30.03 -16.38 14.21
N SER A 26 -30.87 -15.38 13.96
CA SER A 26 -30.78 -14.56 12.77
C SER A 26 -29.37 -14.01 12.78
N ALA A 27 -28.54 -14.38 11.80
CA ALA A 27 -27.28 -13.65 11.53
C ALA A 27 -27.70 -12.21 11.28
N GLN A 28 -27.49 -11.36 12.27
CA GLN A 28 -27.74 -9.94 12.16
C GLN A 28 -26.75 -9.48 11.10
N ALA A 29 -27.24 -9.03 9.96
CA ALA A 29 -26.40 -8.41 8.94
C ALA A 29 -25.64 -7.28 9.65
N GLN A 30 -24.34 -7.43 9.77
CA GLN A 30 -23.49 -6.42 10.37
C GLN A 30 -23.55 -5.22 9.45
N ASP A 31 -24.04 -4.06 9.95
CA ASP A 31 -24.00 -2.83 9.20
C ASP A 31 -22.53 -2.47 8.96
N LEU A 32 -22.07 -2.65 7.72
CA LEU A 32 -20.70 -2.36 7.32
C LEU A 32 -20.55 -0.84 7.17
N LYS A 33 -19.42 -0.33 7.65
CA LYS A 33 -19.06 1.06 7.45
C LYS A 33 -18.37 1.23 6.09
N ASP A 34 -18.97 2.03 5.21
CA ASP A 34 -18.38 2.38 3.93
C ASP A 34 -17.16 3.27 4.13
N ILE A 35 -16.03 2.90 3.52
CA ILE A 35 -14.81 3.72 3.46
C ILE A 35 -14.21 3.67 2.05
N THR A 36 -13.70 4.80 1.60
CA THR A 36 -12.90 4.91 0.38
C THR A 36 -11.43 4.92 0.75
N VAL A 37 -10.67 4.05 0.09
CA VAL A 37 -9.22 3.95 0.20
C VAL A 37 -8.62 4.41 -1.12
N VAL A 38 -7.69 5.37 -1.10
CA VAL A 38 -7.08 5.91 -2.31
C VAL A 38 -5.60 5.52 -2.40
N VAL A 39 -5.20 5.01 -3.58
CA VAL A 39 -3.81 4.57 -3.87
C VAL A 39 -3.19 5.37 -5.01
N PRO A 40 -1.85 5.56 -5.02
CA PRO A 40 -1.18 6.50 -5.95
C PRO A 40 -0.94 5.97 -7.36
N ASN A 41 -1.19 4.69 -7.60
CA ASN A 41 -0.97 4.04 -8.90
C ASN A 41 -1.83 2.76 -9.00
N PRO A 42 -2.03 2.21 -10.21
CA PRO A 42 -2.91 1.07 -10.43
C PRO A 42 -2.31 -0.29 -10.03
N SER A 43 -1.06 -0.37 -9.56
CA SER A 43 -0.46 -1.66 -9.20
C SER A 43 -1.15 -2.28 -7.98
N ALA A 44 -1.93 -3.33 -8.22
CA ALA A 44 -2.61 -4.07 -7.18
C ALA A 44 -1.63 -4.92 -6.35
N LEU A 45 -0.58 -5.44 -7.00
CA LEU A 45 0.46 -6.21 -6.31
C LEU A 45 1.25 -5.34 -5.31
N ASN A 46 1.50 -4.06 -5.60
CA ASN A 46 2.07 -3.15 -4.62
C ASN A 46 1.23 -3.05 -3.34
N ASN A 47 -0.07 -3.26 -3.46
CA ASN A 47 -1.03 -3.19 -2.36
C ASN A 47 -1.66 -4.56 -2.05
N PHE A 48 -0.95 -5.67 -2.33
CA PHE A 48 -1.52 -7.00 -2.18
C PHE A 48 -2.17 -7.27 -0.80
N PRO A 49 -1.69 -6.74 0.34
CA PRO A 49 -2.36 -6.98 1.61
C PRO A 49 -3.78 -6.44 1.65
N LEU A 50 -4.03 -5.31 0.98
CA LEU A 50 -5.37 -4.73 0.83
C LEU A 50 -6.27 -5.61 -0.04
N PHE A 51 -5.77 -6.08 -1.20
CA PHE A 51 -6.54 -6.92 -2.12
C PHE A 51 -6.78 -8.31 -1.55
N VAL A 52 -5.83 -8.88 -0.81
CA VAL A 52 -6.04 -10.10 -0.02
C VAL A 52 -7.10 -9.86 1.05
N ALA A 53 -7.02 -8.77 1.80
CA ALA A 53 -7.99 -8.46 2.85
C ALA A 53 -9.41 -8.22 2.29
N LEU A 54 -9.53 -7.73 1.06
CA LEU A 54 -10.80 -7.64 0.32
C LEU A 54 -11.30 -9.03 -0.09
N GLY A 55 -10.44 -9.82 -0.74
CA GLY A 55 -10.79 -11.12 -1.31
C GLY A 55 -11.10 -12.17 -0.26
N GLU A 56 -10.31 -12.25 0.82
CA GLU A 56 -10.51 -13.16 1.95
C GLU A 56 -11.59 -12.68 2.94
N GLY A 57 -12.13 -11.46 2.73
CA GLY A 57 -13.19 -10.91 3.58
C GLY A 57 -12.73 -10.33 4.91
N TYR A 58 -11.43 -10.20 5.17
CA TYR A 58 -10.90 -9.69 6.45
C TYR A 58 -11.38 -8.26 6.78
N LEU A 59 -11.58 -7.41 5.77
CA LEU A 59 -12.16 -6.08 5.97
C LEU A 59 -13.62 -6.14 6.39
N LYS A 60 -14.40 -7.05 5.81
CA LYS A 60 -15.81 -7.26 6.19
C LYS A 60 -15.92 -7.81 7.60
N ASP A 61 -15.02 -8.70 8.00
CA ASP A 61 -14.95 -9.23 9.37
C ASP A 61 -14.70 -8.14 10.41
N GLU A 62 -14.01 -7.06 10.00
CA GLU A 62 -13.78 -5.87 10.81
C GLU A 62 -14.90 -4.80 10.67
N GLY A 63 -16.01 -5.15 9.99
CA GLY A 63 -17.15 -4.25 9.80
C GLY A 63 -16.93 -3.17 8.75
N LEU A 64 -16.01 -3.35 7.82
CA LEU A 64 -15.63 -2.35 6.79
C LEU A 64 -16.05 -2.82 5.40
N ASN A 65 -16.73 -1.93 4.66
CA ASN A 65 -16.97 -2.05 3.23
C ASN A 65 -16.05 -1.09 2.50
N VAL A 66 -15.02 -1.62 1.84
CA VAL A 66 -13.94 -0.80 1.28
C VAL A 66 -14.08 -0.69 -0.23
N THR A 67 -14.06 0.55 -0.72
CA THR A 67 -13.89 0.90 -2.13
C THR A 67 -12.46 1.41 -2.35
N VAL A 68 -11.77 0.91 -3.37
CA VAL A 68 -10.43 1.35 -3.73
C VAL A 68 -10.50 2.28 -4.92
N GLU A 69 -9.92 3.47 -4.80
CA GLU A 69 -9.76 4.45 -5.87
C GLU A 69 -8.29 4.62 -6.22
N VAL A 70 -8.01 4.75 -7.51
CA VAL A 70 -6.66 4.97 -8.03
C VAL A 70 -6.55 6.41 -8.50
N VAL A 71 -5.52 7.10 -8.03
CA VAL A 71 -5.15 8.44 -8.49
C VAL A 71 -3.69 8.44 -8.95
N ASN A 72 -3.22 9.56 -9.48
CA ASN A 72 -1.86 9.65 -9.98
C ASN A 72 -0.95 10.38 -8.96
N GLY A 73 -0.10 9.61 -8.29
CA GLY A 73 0.90 10.10 -7.35
C GLY A 73 0.41 10.45 -5.95
N SER A 74 1.35 10.55 -5.02
CA SER A 74 1.10 10.78 -3.59
C SER A 74 0.45 12.13 -3.29
N ALA A 75 0.72 13.17 -4.09
CA ALA A 75 0.10 14.48 -3.90
C ALA A 75 -1.42 14.41 -4.15
N SER A 76 -1.85 13.70 -5.22
CA SER A 76 -3.26 13.46 -5.51
C SER A 76 -3.94 12.64 -4.42
N VAL A 77 -3.25 11.64 -3.85
CA VAL A 77 -3.74 10.88 -2.68
C VAL A 77 -4.05 11.81 -1.52
N LEU A 78 -3.09 12.67 -1.14
CA LEU A 78 -3.26 13.60 -0.02
C LEU A 78 -4.35 14.63 -0.27
N GLN A 79 -4.45 15.16 -1.49
CA GLN A 79 -5.52 16.09 -1.88
C GLN A 79 -6.90 15.44 -1.76
N THR A 80 -7.06 14.20 -2.24
CA THR A 80 -8.31 13.43 -2.16
C THR A 80 -8.72 13.21 -0.69
N MET A 81 -7.75 12.88 0.17
CA MET A 81 -7.99 12.71 1.62
C MET A 81 -8.39 14.02 2.32
N VAL A 82 -7.64 15.11 2.07
CA VAL A 82 -7.90 16.41 2.69
C VAL A 82 -9.24 17.00 2.22
N ALA A 83 -9.64 16.73 0.98
CA ALA A 83 -10.95 17.08 0.45
C ALA A 83 -12.10 16.24 1.04
N GLY A 84 -11.81 15.22 1.86
CA GLY A 84 -12.80 14.33 2.46
C GLY A 84 -13.42 13.31 1.49
N GLN A 85 -12.85 13.16 0.29
CA GLN A 85 -13.31 12.21 -0.73
C GLN A 85 -12.85 10.78 -0.45
N ALA A 86 -11.72 10.62 0.24
CA ALA A 86 -11.26 9.33 0.75
C ALA A 86 -10.90 9.43 2.24
N GLN A 87 -11.12 8.34 2.97
CA GLN A 87 -10.85 8.26 4.40
C GLN A 87 -9.42 7.84 4.70
N ILE A 88 -8.87 6.95 3.88
CA ILE A 88 -7.52 6.38 4.04
C ILE A 88 -6.80 6.50 2.71
N GLY A 89 -5.53 6.88 2.73
CA GLY A 89 -4.69 6.96 1.53
C GLY A 89 -3.35 6.29 1.69
N ASN A 90 -2.69 6.02 0.56
CA ASN A 90 -1.37 5.40 0.52
C ASN A 90 -0.30 6.35 -0.05
N PRO A 91 0.01 7.49 0.60
CA PRO A 91 1.06 8.39 0.14
C PRO A 91 2.45 7.92 0.55
N GLY A 92 3.48 8.48 -0.08
CA GLY A 92 4.85 8.40 0.40
C GLY A 92 5.12 9.40 1.54
N PRO A 93 6.20 9.16 2.35
CA PRO A 93 6.53 10.02 3.49
C PRO A 93 6.93 11.44 3.07
N GLY A 94 7.69 11.62 1.99
CA GLY A 94 8.11 12.94 1.51
C GLY A 94 6.92 13.85 1.18
N PRO A 95 6.01 13.47 0.29
CA PRO A 95 4.79 14.22 0.02
C PRO A 95 3.92 14.49 1.25
N LEU A 96 3.85 13.54 2.22
CA LEU A 96 3.11 13.76 3.46
C LEU A 96 3.77 14.85 4.33
N LEU A 97 5.09 14.84 4.48
CA LEU A 97 5.82 15.90 5.19
C LEU A 97 5.64 17.26 4.50
N GLY A 98 5.63 17.28 3.16
CA GLY A 98 5.31 18.46 2.37
C GLY A 98 3.88 18.99 2.62
N ALA A 99 2.89 18.10 2.71
CA ALA A 99 1.51 18.45 3.05
C ALA A 99 1.43 19.07 4.45
N ARG A 100 2.10 18.48 5.43
CA ARG A 100 2.18 19.03 6.79
C ARG A 100 2.84 20.41 6.83
N ALA A 101 3.90 20.63 6.06
CA ALA A 101 4.55 21.94 5.94
C ALA A 101 3.60 23.02 5.38
N ARG A 102 2.57 22.63 4.64
CA ARG A 102 1.49 23.53 4.16
C ARG A 102 0.36 23.70 5.16
N GLY A 103 0.41 23.04 6.32
CA GLY A 103 -0.60 23.11 7.37
C GLY A 103 -1.71 22.04 7.28
N GLU A 104 -1.57 21.05 6.39
CA GLU A 104 -2.51 19.94 6.28
C GLU A 104 -2.26 18.94 7.42
N ASP A 105 -3.28 18.66 8.26
CA ASP A 105 -3.10 17.77 9.42
C ASP A 105 -3.35 16.30 9.04
N VAL A 106 -2.46 15.75 8.24
CA VAL A 106 -2.40 14.35 7.83
C VAL A 106 -1.41 13.57 8.69
N VAL A 107 -1.74 12.30 8.98
CA VAL A 107 -0.97 11.42 9.87
C VAL A 107 -0.73 10.09 9.18
N PHE A 108 0.51 9.69 9.13
CA PHE A 108 0.90 8.36 8.65
C PHE A 108 0.66 7.36 9.78
N ILE A 109 -0.16 6.36 9.55
CA ILE A 109 -0.59 5.42 10.59
C ILE A 109 0.07 4.05 10.48
N TYR A 110 0.45 3.59 9.28
CA TYR A 110 0.94 2.24 9.04
C TYR A 110 2.07 2.25 8.00
N ASN A 111 3.24 1.77 8.37
CA ASN A 111 4.35 1.58 7.43
C ASN A 111 4.10 0.34 6.56
N HIS A 112 3.73 0.57 5.31
CA HIS A 112 3.42 -0.50 4.37
C HIS A 112 4.69 -1.10 3.75
N PHE A 113 5.67 -0.24 3.44
CA PHE A 113 6.96 -0.64 2.91
C PHE A 113 8.09 -0.18 3.84
N PRO A 114 8.55 -1.02 4.76
CA PRO A 114 9.65 -0.68 5.67
C PRO A 114 10.99 -0.47 4.97
N LYS A 115 11.12 -0.93 3.73
CA LYS A 115 12.23 -0.60 2.81
C LYS A 115 11.71 0.25 1.66
N SER A 116 12.60 1.00 1.01
CA SER A 116 12.20 1.77 -0.17
C SER A 116 11.63 0.86 -1.25
N VAL A 117 10.46 1.23 -1.77
CA VAL A 117 9.89 0.60 -2.98
C VAL A 117 10.44 1.22 -4.25
N PHE A 118 11.15 2.33 -4.10
CA PHE A 118 11.78 3.01 -5.21
C PHE A 118 13.23 2.57 -5.33
N GLY A 119 13.70 2.56 -6.57
CA GLY A 119 15.09 2.39 -6.93
C GLY A 119 15.45 3.36 -8.03
N LEU A 120 16.70 3.80 -8.05
CA LEU A 120 17.25 4.55 -9.16
C LEU A 120 17.85 3.55 -10.15
N VAL A 121 17.24 3.42 -11.33
CA VAL A 121 17.62 2.44 -12.33
C VAL A 121 18.13 3.09 -13.61
N VAL A 122 19.05 2.39 -14.27
CA VAL A 122 19.60 2.76 -15.58
C VAL A 122 19.51 1.56 -16.51
N LYS A 123 19.64 1.74 -17.83
CA LYS A 123 19.84 0.61 -18.74
C LYS A 123 21.09 -0.16 -18.33
N ASP A 124 21.04 -1.48 -18.40
CA ASP A 124 22.17 -2.32 -17.98
C ASP A 124 23.47 -2.02 -18.76
N GLU A 125 23.34 -1.64 -20.03
CA GLU A 125 24.42 -1.22 -20.91
C GLU A 125 24.97 0.19 -20.62
N SER A 126 24.32 0.96 -19.72
CA SER A 126 24.73 2.33 -19.39
C SER A 126 26.12 2.39 -18.74
N GLU A 127 26.88 3.43 -19.08
CA GLU A 127 28.16 3.73 -18.43
C GLU A 127 27.99 4.30 -17.01
N VAL A 128 26.77 4.76 -16.65
CA VAL A 128 26.42 5.24 -15.30
C VAL A 128 26.48 4.08 -14.32
N LYS A 129 27.35 4.14 -13.31
CA LYS A 129 27.54 3.06 -12.31
C LYS A 129 26.98 3.42 -10.93
N GLU A 130 26.95 4.70 -10.62
CA GLU A 130 26.52 5.22 -9.32
C GLU A 130 25.85 6.59 -9.49
N PRO A 131 25.10 7.08 -8.49
CA PRO A 131 24.34 8.34 -8.61
C PRO A 131 25.16 9.55 -9.04
N LYS A 132 26.41 9.66 -8.59
CA LYS A 132 27.27 10.80 -8.97
C LYS A 132 27.55 10.90 -10.48
N ASP A 133 27.45 9.77 -11.20
CA ASP A 133 27.67 9.74 -12.66
C ASP A 133 26.48 10.34 -13.43
N LEU A 134 25.37 10.65 -12.74
CA LEU A 134 24.20 11.30 -13.34
C LEU A 134 24.31 12.82 -13.44
N LYS A 135 25.51 13.39 -13.26
CA LYS A 135 25.71 14.81 -13.49
C LYS A 135 25.45 15.18 -14.97
N GLY A 136 24.55 16.13 -15.18
CA GLY A 136 24.07 16.54 -16.51
C GLY A 136 22.98 15.66 -17.09
N ALA A 137 22.49 14.68 -16.32
CA ALA A 137 21.50 13.72 -16.79
C ALA A 137 20.06 14.23 -16.64
N VAL A 138 19.16 13.67 -17.45
CA VAL A 138 17.71 13.74 -17.26
C VAL A 138 17.27 12.45 -16.58
N ILE A 139 16.64 12.59 -15.42
CA ILE A 139 16.10 11.48 -14.63
C ILE A 139 14.59 11.44 -14.80
N GLY A 140 14.07 10.35 -15.33
CA GLY A 140 12.64 10.13 -15.45
C GLY A 140 11.99 9.87 -14.08
N VAL A 141 10.78 10.36 -13.90
CA VAL A 141 9.91 10.12 -12.74
C VAL A 141 8.49 9.83 -13.22
N GLY A 142 7.69 9.14 -12.43
CA GLY A 142 6.28 8.90 -12.76
C GLY A 142 5.50 10.21 -12.80
N THR A 143 5.59 11.00 -11.72
CA THR A 143 5.00 12.33 -11.61
C THR A 143 5.98 13.33 -11.01
N ALA A 144 5.82 14.61 -11.34
CA ALA A 144 6.73 15.66 -10.86
C ALA A 144 6.70 15.87 -9.33
N ASP A 145 5.67 15.38 -8.65
CA ASP A 145 5.43 15.53 -7.22
C ASP A 145 5.22 14.17 -6.52
N GLY A 146 5.64 13.08 -7.16
CA GLY A 146 5.56 11.72 -6.61
C GLY A 146 6.54 11.48 -5.46
N ALA A 147 6.37 10.35 -4.79
CA ALA A 147 7.24 9.96 -3.68
C ALA A 147 8.66 9.63 -4.15
N GLU A 148 8.81 9.11 -5.37
CA GLU A 148 10.08 8.80 -6.04
C GLU A 148 10.96 10.04 -6.24
N VAL A 149 10.36 11.21 -6.41
CA VAL A 149 11.09 12.48 -6.57
C VAL A 149 11.85 12.82 -5.28
N GLY A 150 11.16 12.75 -4.13
CA GLY A 150 11.78 12.99 -2.82
C GLY A 150 12.89 11.97 -2.51
N PHE A 151 12.64 10.70 -2.81
CA PHE A 151 13.61 9.63 -2.68
C PHE A 151 14.88 9.89 -3.52
N THR A 152 14.70 10.26 -4.79
CA THR A 152 15.84 10.51 -5.68
C THR A 152 16.62 11.77 -5.30
N ARG A 153 15.93 12.85 -4.88
CA ARG A 153 16.59 14.04 -4.34
C ARG A 153 17.49 13.73 -3.14
N ALA A 154 17.00 12.85 -2.24
CA ALA A 154 17.80 12.42 -1.10
C ALA A 154 19.11 11.76 -1.56
N ILE A 155 19.02 10.79 -2.48
CA ILE A 155 20.20 10.09 -3.04
C ILE A 155 21.15 11.06 -3.73
N MET A 156 20.64 11.96 -4.57
CA MET A 156 21.45 12.90 -5.33
C MET A 156 22.12 13.94 -4.40
N GLY A 157 21.41 14.37 -3.35
CA GLY A 157 21.95 15.27 -2.33
C GLY A 157 23.12 14.66 -1.56
N GLU A 158 23.05 13.35 -1.21
CA GLU A 158 24.15 12.65 -0.54
C GLU A 158 25.46 12.63 -1.37
N VAL A 159 25.35 12.66 -2.70
CA VAL A 159 26.51 12.75 -3.60
C VAL A 159 26.82 14.18 -4.06
N GLY A 160 26.16 15.19 -3.48
CA GLY A 160 26.43 16.61 -3.71
C GLY A 160 25.89 17.15 -5.05
N LEU A 161 24.89 16.51 -5.65
CA LEU A 161 24.25 16.96 -6.88
C LEU A 161 22.91 17.66 -6.58
N GLU A 162 22.68 18.79 -7.24
CA GLU A 162 21.50 19.65 -7.05
C GLU A 162 20.58 19.62 -8.27
N GLU A 163 19.28 19.44 -8.05
CA GLU A 163 18.27 19.53 -9.11
C GLU A 163 18.24 20.92 -9.75
N GLY A 164 18.05 20.97 -11.06
CA GLY A 164 18.03 22.21 -11.85
C GLY A 164 19.41 22.83 -12.11
N LYS A 165 20.48 22.23 -11.57
CA LYS A 165 21.87 22.65 -11.75
C LYS A 165 22.74 21.52 -12.28
N ASP A 166 22.69 20.36 -11.61
CA ASP A 166 23.53 19.21 -11.92
C ASP A 166 22.74 18.08 -12.57
N TYR A 167 21.42 18.05 -12.45
CA TYR A 167 20.52 17.13 -13.13
C TYR A 167 19.11 17.74 -13.19
N GLU A 168 18.22 17.14 -14.00
CA GLU A 168 16.82 17.54 -14.13
C GLU A 168 15.90 16.34 -14.01
N PHE A 169 14.68 16.54 -13.49
CA PHE A 169 13.61 15.56 -13.56
C PHE A 169 12.73 15.78 -14.80
N LEU A 170 12.29 14.68 -15.41
CA LEU A 170 11.29 14.65 -16.46
C LEU A 170 10.16 13.72 -16.05
N ALA A 171 8.95 14.25 -15.88
CA ALA A 171 7.77 13.44 -15.63
C ALA A 171 7.39 12.71 -16.92
N VAL A 172 7.66 11.42 -16.97
CA VAL A 172 7.43 10.55 -18.14
C VAL A 172 6.26 9.59 -17.94
N GLY A 173 5.63 9.58 -16.73
CA GLY A 173 4.62 8.61 -16.34
C GLY A 173 5.22 7.27 -15.95
N ASP A 174 4.35 6.32 -15.63
CA ASP A 174 4.68 4.98 -15.14
C ASP A 174 4.60 3.94 -16.27
N GLY A 175 5.16 2.77 -16.03
CA GLY A 175 5.00 1.60 -16.89
C GLY A 175 5.39 1.85 -18.35
N GLY A 176 4.42 1.73 -19.26
CA GLY A 176 4.67 1.80 -20.71
C GLY A 176 5.21 3.14 -21.21
N THR A 177 4.87 4.26 -20.56
CA THR A 177 5.38 5.59 -20.93
C THR A 177 6.84 5.74 -20.52
N ALA A 178 7.24 5.21 -19.36
CA ALA A 178 8.64 5.14 -18.95
C ALA A 178 9.47 4.25 -19.89
N VAL A 179 8.90 3.14 -20.39
CA VAL A 179 9.51 2.31 -21.44
C VAL A 179 9.83 3.15 -22.68
N ALA A 180 8.86 3.93 -23.16
CA ALA A 180 9.05 4.78 -24.34
C ALA A 180 10.15 5.83 -24.13
N ALA A 181 10.19 6.47 -22.96
CA ALA A 181 11.21 7.45 -22.62
C ALA A 181 12.63 6.86 -22.64
N PHE A 182 12.82 5.63 -22.11
CA PHE A 182 14.10 4.93 -22.23
C PHE A 182 14.43 4.57 -23.68
N MET A 183 13.47 4.07 -24.45
CA MET A 183 13.69 3.69 -25.86
C MET A 183 14.09 4.91 -26.72
N ASN A 184 13.49 6.06 -26.47
CA ASN A 184 13.77 7.28 -27.19
C ASN A 184 15.02 8.03 -26.67
N ASN A 185 15.68 7.51 -25.62
CA ASN A 185 16.81 8.16 -24.93
C ASN A 185 16.45 9.56 -24.39
N GLU A 186 15.21 9.77 -23.98
CA GLU A 186 14.72 11.00 -23.34
C GLU A 186 15.20 11.09 -21.89
N ILE A 187 15.48 9.94 -21.26
CA ILE A 187 15.98 9.83 -19.90
C ILE A 187 17.22 8.93 -19.84
N SER A 188 18.14 9.26 -18.97
CA SER A 188 19.38 8.49 -18.68
C SER A 188 19.18 7.50 -17.53
N ALA A 189 18.33 7.84 -16.59
CA ALA A 189 17.95 7.04 -15.44
C ALA A 189 16.44 7.19 -15.17
N TYR A 190 15.87 6.30 -14.39
CA TYR A 190 14.48 6.38 -13.96
C TYR A 190 14.38 6.07 -12.47
N ALA A 191 13.69 6.94 -11.74
CA ALA A 191 13.33 6.72 -10.35
C ALA A 191 12.11 5.80 -10.31
N ALA A 192 12.34 4.51 -10.37
CA ALA A 192 11.33 3.49 -10.57
C ALA A 192 10.80 2.94 -9.25
N ALA A 193 9.48 2.76 -9.16
CA ALA A 193 8.96 1.76 -8.26
C ALA A 193 9.36 0.35 -8.74
N VAL A 194 9.34 -0.62 -7.85
CA VAL A 194 9.67 -2.03 -8.17
C VAL A 194 8.82 -2.55 -9.32
N SER A 195 7.51 -2.18 -9.33
CA SER A 195 6.57 -2.50 -10.40
C SER A 195 7.00 -1.95 -11.76
N ASP A 196 7.45 -0.70 -11.79
CA ASP A 196 7.83 -0.04 -13.04
C ASP A 196 9.10 -0.64 -13.62
N SER A 197 10.08 -0.91 -12.77
CA SER A 197 11.30 -1.64 -13.17
C SER A 197 10.97 -3.00 -13.80
N ALA A 198 10.06 -3.74 -13.18
CA ALA A 198 9.63 -5.04 -13.71
C ALA A 198 8.89 -4.91 -15.04
N ILE A 199 8.02 -3.90 -15.20
CA ILE A 199 7.33 -3.62 -16.47
C ILE A 199 8.34 -3.26 -17.56
N ILE A 200 9.28 -2.35 -17.30
CA ILE A 200 10.30 -1.93 -18.25
C ILE A 200 11.13 -3.13 -18.71
N GLN A 201 11.57 -3.97 -17.78
CA GLN A 201 12.34 -5.19 -18.09
C GLN A 201 11.51 -6.20 -18.90
N SER A 202 10.21 -6.36 -18.60
CA SER A 202 9.33 -7.26 -19.35
C SER A 202 9.14 -6.85 -20.82
N LYS A 203 9.37 -5.56 -21.13
CA LYS A 203 9.35 -5.02 -22.51
C LYS A 203 10.71 -5.12 -23.22
N GLY A 204 11.67 -5.83 -22.63
CA GLY A 204 12.95 -6.14 -23.25
C GLY A 204 14.03 -5.06 -23.04
N ILE A 205 13.87 -4.18 -22.06
CA ILE A 205 14.89 -3.22 -21.64
C ILE A 205 15.53 -3.72 -20.34
N PRO A 206 16.71 -4.34 -20.37
CA PRO A 206 17.42 -4.74 -19.16
C PRO A 206 17.80 -3.53 -18.34
N LEU A 207 17.49 -3.56 -17.04
CA LEU A 207 17.78 -2.49 -16.10
C LEU A 207 18.80 -2.99 -15.06
N ARG A 208 19.61 -2.04 -14.61
CA ARG A 208 20.48 -2.17 -13.45
C ARG A 208 20.15 -1.11 -12.43
N GLU A 209 19.96 -1.54 -11.18
CA GLU A 209 19.77 -0.63 -10.05
C GLU A 209 21.12 -0.02 -9.63
N ILE A 210 21.13 1.27 -9.40
CA ILE A 210 22.27 2.04 -8.92
C ILE A 210 21.97 2.76 -7.59
N THR A 211 20.87 2.35 -6.93
CA THR A 211 20.49 2.86 -5.61
C THR A 211 21.56 2.49 -4.58
N PRO A 212 22.11 3.44 -3.83
CA PRO A 212 23.01 3.11 -2.73
C PRO A 212 22.30 2.30 -1.65
N GLU A 213 22.99 1.30 -1.07
CA GLU A 213 22.39 0.44 -0.03
C GLU A 213 21.80 1.24 1.16
N PRO A 214 22.45 2.29 1.68
CA PRO A 214 21.85 3.12 2.74
C PRO A 214 20.53 3.77 2.34
N ALA A 215 20.36 4.15 1.07
CA ALA A 215 19.12 4.76 0.58
C ALA A 215 17.93 3.78 0.56
N LEU A 216 18.16 2.48 0.54
CA LEU A 216 17.10 1.49 0.70
C LEU A 216 16.46 1.52 2.10
N ALA A 217 17.11 2.15 3.08
CA ALA A 217 16.55 2.39 4.41
C ALA A 217 15.49 3.50 4.45
N TYR A 218 15.41 4.34 3.40
CA TYR A 218 14.27 5.24 3.24
C TYR A 218 13.00 4.41 3.00
N PHE A 219 12.13 4.36 3.98
CA PHE A 219 10.89 3.60 3.86
C PHE A 219 9.98 4.19 2.78
N GLY A 220 9.17 3.32 2.18
CA GLY A 220 8.29 3.70 1.07
C GLY A 220 6.91 4.16 1.49
N ASN A 221 5.94 4.01 0.60
CA ASN A 221 4.55 4.36 0.86
C ASN A 221 3.98 3.61 2.06
N GLY A 222 2.98 4.21 2.67
CA GLY A 222 2.23 3.61 3.76
C GLY A 222 0.85 4.24 3.90
N TRP A 223 0.10 3.80 4.87
CA TRP A 223 -1.28 4.26 5.03
C TRP A 223 -1.34 5.48 5.92
N ALA A 224 -2.11 6.45 5.48
CA ALA A 224 -2.30 7.73 6.13
C ALA A 224 -3.78 8.11 6.21
N VAL A 225 -4.10 8.98 7.14
CA VAL A 225 -5.44 9.54 7.38
C VAL A 225 -5.32 11.01 7.76
N THR A 226 -6.42 11.76 7.74
CA THR A 226 -6.45 13.05 8.43
C THR A 226 -6.54 12.81 9.94
N ARG A 227 -5.95 13.69 10.76
CA ARG A 227 -6.03 13.58 12.22
C ARG A 227 -7.46 13.62 12.72
N ALA A 228 -8.30 14.48 12.13
CA ALA A 228 -9.71 14.54 12.45
C ALA A 228 -10.39 13.18 12.28
N TYR A 229 -10.20 12.54 11.10
CA TYR A 229 -10.78 11.23 10.85
C TYR A 229 -10.28 10.17 11.82
N MET A 230 -8.96 10.16 12.11
CA MET A 230 -8.35 9.23 13.07
C MET A 230 -8.97 9.36 14.46
N THR A 231 -9.17 10.59 14.92
CA THR A 231 -9.73 10.90 16.26
C THR A 231 -11.19 10.49 16.36
N GLU A 232 -11.97 10.74 15.31
CA GLU A 232 -13.40 10.43 15.28
C GLU A 232 -13.68 8.94 15.02
N ASN A 233 -12.78 8.23 14.36
CA ASN A 233 -12.99 6.87 13.88
C ASN A 233 -11.88 5.88 14.27
N PRO A 234 -11.42 5.83 15.54
CA PRO A 234 -10.29 4.96 15.92
C PRO A 234 -10.57 3.48 15.64
N LYS A 235 -11.83 3.03 15.77
CA LYS A 235 -12.21 1.64 15.47
C LYS A 235 -12.05 1.25 14.01
N VAL A 236 -12.25 2.20 13.08
CA VAL A 236 -11.98 1.97 11.66
C VAL A 236 -10.48 1.76 11.44
N ILE A 237 -9.64 2.58 12.08
CA ILE A 237 -8.17 2.47 11.98
C ILE A 237 -7.69 1.13 12.56
N GLU A 238 -8.22 0.73 13.73
CA GLU A 238 -7.91 -0.56 14.35
C GLU A 238 -8.30 -1.73 13.40
N GLY A 239 -9.53 -1.73 12.88
CA GLY A 239 -10.02 -2.78 12.00
C GLY A 239 -9.28 -2.85 10.67
N PHE A 240 -9.06 -1.70 10.04
CA PHE A 240 -8.31 -1.61 8.78
C PHE A 240 -6.89 -2.18 8.92
N GLY A 241 -6.16 -1.77 9.96
CA GLY A 241 -4.81 -2.26 10.19
C GLY A 241 -4.74 -3.76 10.52
N ARG A 242 -5.70 -4.30 11.32
CA ARG A 242 -5.78 -5.76 11.57
C ARG A 242 -6.02 -6.53 10.28
N ALA A 243 -6.93 -6.05 9.43
CA ALA A 243 -7.20 -6.67 8.13
C ALA A 243 -5.95 -6.66 7.23
N LEU A 244 -5.20 -5.55 7.20
CA LEU A 244 -3.94 -5.47 6.46
C LEU A 244 -2.89 -6.43 7.02
N VAL A 245 -2.74 -6.53 8.33
CA VAL A 245 -1.77 -7.47 8.95
C VAL A 245 -2.13 -8.92 8.62
N LYS A 246 -3.42 -9.29 8.64
CA LYS A 246 -3.87 -10.61 8.16
C LYS A 246 -3.51 -10.79 6.68
N GLY A 247 -3.75 -9.78 5.84
CA GLY A 247 -3.41 -9.81 4.42
C GLY A 247 -1.92 -9.98 4.15
N VAL A 248 -1.05 -9.26 4.89
CA VAL A 248 0.41 -9.44 4.82
C VAL A 248 0.80 -10.86 5.23
N LYS A 249 0.35 -11.33 6.40
CA LYS A 249 0.68 -12.68 6.90
C LYS A 249 0.24 -13.77 5.91
N PHE A 250 -0.96 -13.62 5.33
CA PHE A 250 -1.46 -14.50 4.28
C PHE A 250 -0.54 -14.51 3.06
N GLY A 251 -0.18 -13.33 2.56
CA GLY A 251 0.64 -13.21 1.35
C GLY A 251 2.11 -13.55 1.55
N MET A 252 2.62 -13.56 2.79
CA MET A 252 4.00 -14.02 3.09
C MET A 252 4.09 -15.55 3.21
N ASP A 253 2.98 -16.25 3.30
CA ASP A 253 2.95 -17.73 3.25
C ASP A 253 3.04 -18.20 1.80
N PRO A 254 4.10 -18.96 1.41
CA PRO A 254 4.26 -19.45 0.05
C PRO A 254 3.08 -20.33 -0.44
N ALA A 255 2.36 -20.98 0.48
CA ALA A 255 1.21 -21.81 0.15
C ALA A 255 0.06 -20.99 -0.46
N ASN A 256 -0.03 -19.72 -0.14
CA ASN A 256 -1.12 -18.83 -0.57
C ASN A 256 -0.79 -18.04 -1.85
N ARG A 257 0.42 -18.24 -2.42
CA ARG A 257 0.92 -17.43 -3.53
C ARG A 257 -0.07 -17.29 -4.70
N ALA A 258 -0.69 -18.40 -5.11
CA ALA A 258 -1.64 -18.38 -6.21
C ALA A 258 -2.88 -17.55 -5.89
N ALA A 259 -3.40 -17.66 -4.67
CA ALA A 259 -4.56 -16.88 -4.21
C ALA A 259 -4.24 -15.38 -4.14
N VAL A 260 -3.04 -15.01 -3.70
CA VAL A 260 -2.60 -13.59 -3.70
C VAL A 260 -2.61 -13.00 -5.10
N LEU A 261 -2.06 -13.72 -6.08
CA LEU A 261 -2.06 -13.27 -7.48
C LEU A 261 -3.48 -13.15 -8.04
N GLU A 262 -4.38 -14.05 -7.67
CA GLU A 262 -5.79 -13.99 -8.04
C GLU A 262 -6.50 -12.78 -7.43
N HIS A 263 -6.29 -12.52 -6.13
CA HIS A 263 -6.85 -11.34 -5.47
C HIS A 263 -6.31 -10.04 -6.05
N ALA A 264 -5.01 -9.94 -6.33
CA ALA A 264 -4.41 -8.76 -6.96
C ALA A 264 -4.99 -8.53 -8.37
N ALA A 265 -5.22 -9.57 -9.15
CA ALA A 265 -5.82 -9.47 -10.48
C ALA A 265 -7.27 -8.89 -10.45
N THR A 266 -7.97 -8.94 -9.32
CA THR A 266 -9.27 -8.24 -9.18
C THR A 266 -9.12 -6.73 -9.15
N GLY A 267 -7.99 -6.21 -8.64
CA GLY A 267 -7.69 -4.79 -8.59
C GLY A 267 -7.03 -4.28 -9.87
N ASN A 268 -6.16 -5.09 -10.47
CA ASN A 268 -5.53 -4.78 -11.76
C ASN A 268 -5.44 -6.04 -12.64
N PRO A 269 -6.43 -6.30 -13.50
CA PRO A 269 -6.43 -7.47 -14.38
C PRO A 269 -5.19 -7.56 -15.29
N GLN A 270 -4.61 -6.43 -15.71
CA GLN A 270 -3.43 -6.40 -16.58
C GLN A 270 -2.19 -7.00 -15.89
N GLU A 271 -2.04 -6.82 -14.59
CA GLU A 271 -0.95 -7.45 -13.83
C GLU A 271 -1.11 -8.99 -13.78
N GLY A 272 -2.33 -9.50 -13.91
CA GLY A 272 -2.63 -10.93 -13.91
C GLY A 272 -2.53 -11.62 -15.27
N GLU A 273 -2.44 -10.88 -16.39
CA GLU A 273 -2.38 -11.45 -17.75
C GLU A 273 -1.10 -12.26 -17.97
N ASP A 274 0.04 -11.77 -17.49
CA ASP A 274 1.32 -12.51 -17.52
C ASP A 274 1.65 -13.04 -16.12
N LYS A 275 1.33 -14.29 -15.90
CA LYS A 275 1.53 -14.95 -14.59
C LYS A 275 3.00 -14.99 -14.16
N ALA A 276 3.94 -15.15 -15.09
CA ALA A 276 5.36 -15.21 -14.77
C ALA A 276 5.87 -13.83 -14.34
N PHE A 277 5.41 -12.79 -15.02
CA PHE A 277 5.66 -11.40 -14.63
C PHE A 277 5.07 -11.09 -13.26
N ALA A 278 3.79 -11.38 -13.05
CA ALA A 278 3.10 -11.15 -11.77
C ALA A 278 3.81 -11.86 -10.60
N ASP A 279 4.25 -13.09 -10.84
CA ASP A 279 4.99 -13.88 -9.84
C ASP A 279 6.34 -13.25 -9.50
N THR A 280 7.09 -12.80 -10.50
CA THR A 280 8.37 -12.11 -10.32
C THR A 280 8.19 -10.79 -9.57
N LEU A 281 7.22 -10.00 -9.99
CA LEU A 281 6.88 -8.73 -9.35
C LEU A 281 6.47 -8.93 -7.89
N PHE A 282 5.61 -9.92 -7.62
CA PHE A 282 5.18 -10.22 -6.25
C PHE A 282 6.37 -10.60 -5.36
N THR A 283 7.34 -11.38 -5.86
CA THR A 283 8.55 -11.73 -5.11
C THR A 283 9.35 -10.48 -4.72
N ALA A 284 9.53 -9.56 -5.67
CA ALA A 284 10.26 -8.31 -5.42
C ALA A 284 9.52 -7.41 -4.39
N ILE A 285 8.19 -7.37 -4.47
CA ILE A 285 7.36 -6.62 -3.51
C ILE A 285 7.47 -7.22 -2.10
N GLN A 286 7.37 -8.56 -1.97
CA GLN A 286 7.53 -9.24 -0.68
C GLN A 286 8.87 -8.91 -0.03
N GLU A 287 9.94 -8.84 -0.82
CA GLU A 287 11.27 -8.47 -0.32
C GLU A 287 11.29 -7.05 0.27
N ARG A 288 10.69 -6.08 -0.43
CA ARG A 288 10.61 -4.68 0.02
C ARG A 288 9.69 -4.50 1.22
N MET A 289 8.63 -5.31 1.33
CA MET A 289 7.71 -5.30 2.46
C MET A 289 8.26 -6.01 3.70
N THR A 290 9.24 -6.89 3.55
CA THR A 290 9.84 -7.60 4.68
C THR A 290 10.74 -6.64 5.47
N PRO A 291 10.46 -6.39 6.78
CA PRO A 291 11.34 -5.57 7.61
C PRO A 291 12.76 -6.13 7.67
N VAL A 292 13.76 -5.26 7.83
CA VAL A 292 15.15 -5.67 8.02
C VAL A 292 15.27 -6.52 9.29
N ASP A 293 14.72 -6.05 10.40
CA ASP A 293 14.55 -6.87 11.61
C ASP A 293 13.17 -7.55 11.56
N LYS A 294 13.17 -8.86 11.36
CA LYS A 294 11.96 -9.70 11.27
C LYS A 294 11.11 -9.72 12.56
N SER A 295 11.64 -9.24 13.68
CA SER A 295 10.89 -9.09 14.93
C SER A 295 10.05 -7.81 14.96
N THR A 296 10.28 -6.89 14.02
CA THR A 296 9.52 -5.65 13.91
C THR A 296 8.05 -5.95 13.59
N PRO A 297 7.10 -5.45 14.40
CA PRO A 297 5.68 -5.63 14.13
C PRO A 297 5.26 -4.97 12.80
N TRP A 298 4.32 -5.57 12.09
CA TRP A 298 3.76 -4.99 10.87
C TRP A 298 3.15 -3.62 11.15
N GLY A 299 3.46 -2.67 10.26
CA GLY A 299 2.97 -1.30 10.37
C GLY A 299 3.80 -0.38 11.24
N PHE A 300 4.80 -0.90 11.99
CA PHE A 300 5.66 -0.09 12.84
C PHE A 300 6.50 0.90 12.04
N GLN A 301 6.65 2.09 12.57
CA GLN A 301 7.35 3.22 11.97
C GLN A 301 8.51 3.64 12.88
N PRO A 302 9.77 3.29 12.54
CA PRO A 302 10.92 3.70 13.31
C PRO A 302 11.05 5.23 13.31
N PRO A 303 11.14 5.89 14.50
CA PRO A 303 11.28 7.36 14.57
C PRO A 303 12.52 7.88 13.85
N GLU A 304 13.62 7.11 13.87
CA GLU A 304 14.87 7.44 13.18
C GLU A 304 14.72 7.52 11.67
N HIS A 305 13.84 6.70 11.07
CA HIS A 305 13.57 6.75 9.63
C HIS A 305 12.77 8.02 9.25
N TRP A 306 11.87 8.47 10.13
CA TRP A 306 11.16 9.75 9.95
C TRP A 306 12.12 10.92 10.04
N LYS A 307 13.05 10.88 10.99
CA LYS A 307 14.08 11.90 11.13
C LYS A 307 14.96 11.97 9.87
N MET A 308 15.39 10.82 9.36
CA MET A 308 16.20 10.72 8.14
C MET A 308 15.47 11.34 6.93
N TRP A 309 14.19 10.99 6.71
CA TRP A 309 13.36 11.60 5.66
C TRP A 309 13.27 13.11 5.81
N HIS A 310 12.97 13.57 7.03
CA HIS A 310 12.80 15.00 7.31
C HIS A 310 14.08 15.80 7.07
N GLU A 311 15.20 15.32 7.58
CA GLU A 311 16.52 15.97 7.41
C GLU A 311 16.88 16.05 5.93
N SER A 312 16.76 14.96 5.19
CA SER A 312 17.03 14.93 3.75
C SER A 312 16.15 15.90 2.95
N LEU A 313 14.87 16.01 3.26
CA LEU A 313 13.98 16.95 2.58
C LEU A 313 14.31 18.41 2.87
N VAL A 314 14.82 18.71 4.07
CA VAL A 314 15.31 20.06 4.42
C VAL A 314 16.63 20.36 3.71
N GLU A 315 17.57 19.44 3.73
CA GLU A 315 18.88 19.57 3.11
C GLU A 315 18.78 19.76 1.59
N THR A 316 17.87 19.01 0.94
CA THR A 316 17.63 19.14 -0.50
C THR A 316 16.73 20.32 -0.88
N GLY A 317 16.21 21.07 0.11
CA GLY A 317 15.31 22.19 -0.11
C GLY A 317 13.88 21.81 -0.53
N ALA A 318 13.53 20.53 -0.52
CA ALA A 318 12.16 20.05 -0.77
C ALA A 318 11.22 20.52 0.36
N LEU A 319 11.72 20.62 1.59
CA LEU A 319 11.11 21.37 2.68
C LEU A 319 11.89 22.67 2.88
N LYS A 320 11.20 23.82 2.85
CA LYS A 320 11.82 25.16 3.00
C LYS A 320 12.37 25.41 4.41
N ALA A 321 11.83 24.69 5.40
CA ALA A 321 12.24 24.76 6.81
C ALA A 321 11.84 23.44 7.50
N PRO A 322 12.50 23.08 8.60
CA PRO A 322 12.07 21.97 9.44
C PRO A 322 10.62 22.16 9.92
N LEU A 323 9.92 21.04 10.07
CA LEU A 323 8.61 21.03 10.73
C LEU A 323 8.79 21.30 12.23
N ASP A 324 7.86 22.09 12.81
CA ASP A 324 7.88 22.40 14.26
C ASP A 324 7.73 21.13 15.10
N ASP A 325 6.91 20.18 14.64
CA ASP A 325 6.68 18.89 15.30
C ASP A 325 6.65 17.75 14.28
N LEU A 326 7.79 17.10 14.10
CA LEU A 326 7.89 15.91 13.25
C LEU A 326 7.08 14.74 13.79
N ASN A 327 6.97 14.59 15.12
CA ASN A 327 6.25 13.48 15.72
C ASN A 327 4.75 13.54 15.43
N ALA A 328 4.22 14.72 15.12
CA ALA A 328 2.83 14.84 14.68
C ALA A 328 2.57 14.27 13.27
N ALA A 329 3.61 13.93 12.50
CA ALA A 329 3.47 13.39 11.13
C ALA A 329 3.05 11.90 11.12
N TYR A 330 3.26 11.18 12.21
CA TYR A 330 3.01 9.74 12.26
C TYR A 330 2.55 9.29 13.66
N THR A 331 2.03 8.06 13.76
CA THR A 331 1.75 7.42 15.06
C THR A 331 1.97 5.92 15.00
N ASN A 332 2.45 5.35 16.11
CA ASN A 332 2.55 3.90 16.34
C ASN A 332 1.50 3.39 17.34
N ASP A 333 0.53 4.22 17.74
CA ASP A 333 -0.43 3.90 18.81
C ASP A 333 -1.29 2.66 18.50
N PHE A 334 -1.51 2.37 17.23
CA PHE A 334 -2.34 1.25 16.79
C PHE A 334 -1.54 -0.04 16.52
N VAL A 335 -0.21 0.01 16.45
CA VAL A 335 0.63 -1.12 16.03
C VAL A 335 0.40 -2.35 16.91
N LYS A 336 0.26 -2.15 18.22
CA LYS A 336 0.02 -3.26 19.14
C LYS A 336 -1.28 -3.99 18.83
N VAL A 337 -2.38 -3.25 18.71
CA VAL A 337 -3.72 -3.83 18.47
C VAL A 337 -3.86 -4.50 17.11
N TRP A 338 -3.03 -4.14 16.14
CA TRP A 338 -3.02 -4.79 14.83
C TRP A 338 -2.28 -6.12 14.81
N ASN A 339 -1.34 -6.33 15.73
CA ASN A 339 -0.46 -7.49 15.73
C ASN A 339 -0.84 -8.52 16.82
N GLU A 340 -1.86 -8.22 17.62
CA GLU A 340 -2.47 -9.17 18.56
C GLU A 340 -3.26 -10.24 17.81
#